data_b23a99cefba6c59d1932bd333c442fb7
#
_entry.id   b23a99cefba6c59d1932bd333c442fb7
#
_cell.length_a   1.000
_cell.length_b   1.000
_cell.length_c   1.000
_cell.angle_alpha   90.00
_cell.angle_beta   90.00
_cell.angle_gamma   90.00
#
_symmetry.space_group_name_H-M   'P 1'
#
loop_
_entity.id
_entity.type
_entity.pdbx_description
1 polymer ?
#
loop_
_entity_poly.entity_id
_entity_poly.type
_entity_poly.pdbx_seq_one_letter_code
_entity_poly.pdbx_strand_id
1 'polypeptide(L)'
;DLANELSRNGRRSGLTFAPEGGSERMRKVINKMVTEEDLIRTVATAYGNGWRQVKLYFMCGLPTETDEDVLQIAELARRVIETGRQVSGTRDIRCTVSIGGFVPKPHTPFQWAAQLDHETTDARLHKLRDAIRADRQYGKSIGFRYHDGKPGTVEGLLSRGDRRVGAVIEQVWRDGSRFDGWS
;
A
#
# COMPACT_ATOMS: atom_id res chain seq x y z
N ASP A 1 -6.81 -26.26 4.85
CA ASP A 1 -6.94 -24.81 4.85
C ASP A 1 -5.54 -24.19 5.04
N LEU A 2 -5.07 -23.41 4.04
CA LEU A 2 -3.73 -22.83 3.98
C LEU A 2 -3.39 -21.98 5.23
N ALA A 3 -4.37 -21.27 5.79
CA ALA A 3 -4.19 -20.47 7.00
C ALA A 3 -3.87 -21.34 8.24
N ASN A 4 -4.48 -22.52 8.33
CA ASN A 4 -4.18 -23.50 9.39
C ASN A 4 -2.78 -24.11 9.23
N GLU A 5 -2.35 -24.36 8.00
CA GLU A 5 -1.02 -24.90 7.70
C GLU A 5 0.09 -23.90 8.02
N LEU A 6 -0.10 -22.63 7.67
CA LEU A 6 0.82 -21.53 7.99
C LEU A 6 0.93 -21.28 9.51
N SER A 7 -0.12 -21.58 10.29
CA SER A 7 -0.12 -21.38 11.74
C SER A 7 0.55 -22.54 12.52
N ARG A 8 0.73 -23.73 11.91
CA ARG A 8 1.34 -24.91 12.54
C ARG A 8 2.79 -24.71 12.94
N ASN A 9 3.55 -23.87 12.27
CA ASN A 9 4.99 -23.65 12.51
C ASN A 9 5.31 -22.65 13.62
N GLY A 10 4.35 -22.25 14.44
CA GLY A 10 4.56 -21.46 15.68
C GLY A 10 4.98 -20.01 15.49
N ARG A 11 5.36 -19.57 14.28
CA ARG A 11 5.65 -18.18 13.96
C ARG A 11 4.50 -17.59 13.16
N ARG A 12 3.61 -16.88 13.84
CA ARG A 12 2.60 -16.05 13.21
C ARG A 12 3.24 -14.73 12.76
N SER A 13 4.06 -14.80 11.70
CA SER A 13 4.45 -13.58 10.96
C SER A 13 3.18 -12.94 10.39
N GLY A 14 3.10 -11.62 10.35
CA GLY A 14 1.91 -10.92 9.86
C GLY A 14 1.53 -11.37 8.44
N LEU A 15 0.24 -11.62 8.20
CA LEU A 15 -0.28 -11.86 6.86
C LEU A 15 -0.33 -10.55 6.07
N THR A 16 0.02 -10.65 4.79
CA THR A 16 -0.02 -9.50 3.89
C THR A 16 -1.04 -9.75 2.79
N PHE A 17 -1.90 -8.77 2.58
CA PHE A 17 -2.86 -8.72 1.49
C PHE A 17 -2.59 -7.48 0.65
N ALA A 18 -2.78 -7.57 -0.65
CA ALA A 18 -2.51 -6.48 -1.58
C ALA A 18 -3.77 -6.11 -2.38
N PRO A 19 -4.69 -5.32 -1.81
CA PRO A 19 -5.82 -4.79 -2.56
C PRO A 19 -5.38 -3.84 -3.68
N GLU A 20 -4.24 -3.18 -3.52
CA GLU A 20 -3.59 -2.24 -4.45
C GLU A 20 -4.34 -0.91 -4.60
N GLY A 21 -5.67 -0.90 -4.69
CA GLY A 21 -6.51 0.30 -4.78
C GLY A 21 -7.43 0.43 -3.56
N GLY A 22 -7.62 1.66 -3.07
CA GLY A 22 -8.48 1.94 -1.91
C GLY A 22 -9.95 1.63 -2.18
N SER A 23 -10.44 2.04 -3.35
CA SER A 23 -11.84 1.81 -3.76
C SER A 23 -11.99 0.59 -4.66
N GLU A 24 -13.19 0.01 -4.72
CA GLU A 24 -13.48 -1.04 -5.71
C GLU A 24 -13.36 -0.53 -7.14
N ARG A 25 -13.70 0.73 -7.37
CA ARG A 25 -13.50 1.38 -8.66
C ARG A 25 -12.03 1.29 -9.08
N MET A 26 -11.12 1.66 -8.19
CA MET A 26 -9.68 1.62 -8.48
C MET A 26 -9.18 0.19 -8.67
N ARG A 27 -9.65 -0.75 -7.88
CA ARG A 27 -9.31 -2.17 -8.09
C ARG A 27 -9.73 -2.67 -9.47
N LYS A 28 -10.91 -2.28 -9.94
CA LYS A 28 -11.38 -2.59 -11.30
C LYS A 28 -10.52 -1.93 -12.38
N VAL A 29 -10.13 -0.66 -12.20
CA VAL A 29 -9.26 0.07 -13.15
C VAL A 29 -7.93 -0.65 -13.36
N ILE A 30 -7.34 -1.18 -12.30
CA ILE A 30 -6.07 -1.92 -12.37
C ILE A 30 -6.25 -3.43 -12.64
N ASN A 31 -7.46 -3.86 -12.98
CA ASN A 31 -7.82 -5.26 -13.19
C ASN A 31 -7.54 -6.18 -11.98
N LYS A 32 -7.60 -5.62 -10.78
CA LYS A 32 -7.50 -6.37 -9.52
C LYS A 32 -8.91 -6.75 -9.09
N MET A 33 -9.38 -7.91 -9.54
CA MET A 33 -10.76 -8.36 -9.34
C MET A 33 -10.99 -8.89 -7.91
N VAL A 34 -10.63 -8.08 -6.91
CA VAL A 34 -10.85 -8.35 -5.48
C VAL A 34 -11.89 -7.36 -4.97
N THR A 35 -13.03 -7.88 -4.52
CA THR A 35 -14.06 -7.06 -3.90
C THR A 35 -13.69 -6.73 -2.45
N GLU A 36 -14.35 -5.75 -1.88
CA GLU A 36 -14.19 -5.46 -0.46
C GLU A 36 -14.67 -6.63 0.41
N GLU A 37 -15.78 -7.27 0.00
CA GLU A 37 -16.31 -8.45 0.69
C GLU A 37 -15.32 -9.62 0.70
N ASP A 38 -14.63 -9.89 -0.42
CA ASP A 38 -13.59 -10.92 -0.49
C ASP A 38 -12.44 -10.63 0.48
N LEU A 39 -12.00 -9.38 0.55
CA LEU A 39 -10.97 -8.98 1.49
C LEU A 39 -11.43 -9.15 2.94
N ILE A 40 -12.61 -8.66 3.28
CA ILE A 40 -13.17 -8.75 4.63
C ILE A 40 -13.37 -10.21 5.05
N ARG A 41 -13.89 -11.07 4.16
CA ARG A 41 -14.01 -12.51 4.42
C ARG A 41 -12.65 -13.16 4.67
N THR A 42 -11.65 -12.78 3.90
CA THR A 42 -10.29 -13.34 4.02
C THR A 42 -9.63 -12.91 5.33
N VAL A 43 -9.72 -11.64 5.71
CA VAL A 43 -9.16 -11.16 6.98
C VAL A 43 -9.94 -11.70 8.19
N ALA A 44 -11.26 -11.90 8.08
CA ALA A 44 -12.06 -12.56 9.11
C ALA A 44 -11.54 -13.97 9.38
N THR A 45 -11.26 -14.75 8.32
CA THR A 45 -10.66 -16.07 8.43
C THR A 45 -9.29 -16.02 9.12
N ALA A 46 -8.43 -15.06 8.74
CA ALA A 46 -7.12 -14.91 9.35
C ALA A 46 -7.22 -14.62 10.86
N TYR A 47 -8.01 -13.62 11.25
CA TYR A 47 -8.20 -13.26 12.65
C TYR A 47 -8.90 -14.36 13.46
N GLY A 48 -9.87 -15.06 12.86
CA GLY A 48 -10.52 -16.23 13.47
C GLY A 48 -9.56 -17.39 13.76
N ASN A 49 -8.52 -17.54 12.94
CA ASN A 49 -7.44 -18.50 13.15
C ASN A 49 -6.33 -17.98 14.09
N GLY A 50 -6.60 -16.87 14.81
CA GLY A 50 -5.75 -16.36 15.88
C GLY A 50 -4.63 -15.41 15.43
N TRP A 51 -4.62 -14.95 14.19
CA TRP A 51 -3.77 -13.85 13.78
C TRP A 51 -4.18 -12.57 14.53
N ARG A 52 -3.23 -11.69 14.82
CA ARG A 52 -3.48 -10.43 15.53
C ARG A 52 -3.13 -9.21 14.69
N GLN A 53 -2.39 -9.42 13.62
CA GLN A 53 -1.95 -8.36 12.73
C GLN A 53 -2.03 -8.80 11.28
N VAL A 54 -2.57 -7.93 10.44
CA VAL A 54 -2.51 -8.03 8.98
C VAL A 54 -1.84 -6.77 8.42
N LYS A 55 -1.29 -6.90 7.23
CA LYS A 55 -0.73 -5.80 6.46
C LYS A 55 -1.47 -5.68 5.13
N LEU A 56 -1.88 -4.47 4.80
CA LEU A 56 -2.53 -4.15 3.53
C LEU A 56 -1.57 -3.31 2.69
N TYR A 57 -1.36 -3.72 1.45
CA TYR A 57 -0.59 -2.95 0.47
C TYR A 57 -1.49 -2.20 -0.48
N PHE A 58 -1.15 -0.93 -0.71
CA PHE A 58 -1.81 -0.06 -1.68
C PHE A 58 -0.80 0.71 -2.51
N MET A 59 -1.28 1.21 -3.64
CA MET A 59 -0.58 2.21 -4.44
C MET A 59 -1.33 3.54 -4.36
N CYS A 60 -0.59 4.65 -4.42
CA CYS A 60 -1.11 6.01 -4.54
C CYS A 60 -0.64 6.61 -5.87
N GLY A 61 -1.51 7.32 -6.55
CA GLY A 61 -1.21 7.93 -7.85
C GLY A 61 -1.57 7.05 -9.04
N LEU A 62 -2.43 6.05 -8.84
CA LEU A 62 -2.95 5.23 -9.93
C LEU A 62 -3.68 6.07 -10.99
N PRO A 63 -3.65 5.68 -12.28
CA PRO A 63 -4.41 6.37 -13.32
C PRO A 63 -5.88 6.53 -12.94
N THR A 64 -6.42 7.73 -13.09
CA THR A 64 -7.80 8.13 -12.74
C THR A 64 -8.14 8.13 -11.24
N GLU A 65 -7.18 7.90 -10.35
CA GLU A 65 -7.39 7.92 -8.90
C GLU A 65 -7.75 9.32 -8.40
N THR A 66 -8.78 9.42 -7.58
CA THR A 66 -9.19 10.65 -6.91
C THR A 66 -8.76 10.65 -5.44
N ASP A 67 -8.85 11.80 -4.78
CA ASP A 67 -8.59 11.90 -3.34
C ASP A 67 -9.57 11.03 -2.53
N GLU A 68 -10.82 10.92 -2.99
CA GLU A 68 -11.83 10.05 -2.38
C GLU A 68 -11.45 8.57 -2.45
N ASP A 69 -10.89 8.13 -3.59
CA ASP A 69 -10.41 6.75 -3.71
C ASP A 69 -9.27 6.45 -2.72
N VAL A 70 -8.38 7.41 -2.53
CA VAL A 70 -7.27 7.28 -1.55
C VAL A 70 -7.81 7.25 -0.13
N LEU A 71 -8.78 8.10 0.21
CA LEU A 71 -9.37 8.15 1.55
C LEU A 71 -10.15 6.86 1.89
N GLN A 72 -10.67 6.14 0.90
CA GLN A 72 -11.29 4.83 1.14
C GLN A 72 -10.32 3.78 1.70
N ILE A 73 -9.01 3.98 1.59
CA ILE A 73 -8.01 3.15 2.28
C ILE A 73 -8.20 3.20 3.80
N ALA A 74 -8.47 4.40 4.35
CA ALA A 74 -8.73 4.56 5.78
C ALA A 74 -9.99 3.81 6.23
N GLU A 75 -11.06 3.91 5.45
CA GLU A 75 -12.32 3.22 5.71
C GLU A 75 -12.16 1.70 5.63
N LEU A 76 -11.44 1.21 4.62
CA LEU A 76 -11.16 -0.22 4.48
C LEU A 76 -10.34 -0.76 5.65
N ALA A 77 -9.31 -0.02 6.09
CA ALA A 77 -8.50 -0.39 7.26
C ALA A 77 -9.34 -0.39 8.55
N ARG A 78 -10.26 0.57 8.71
CA ARG A 78 -11.22 0.62 9.82
C ARG A 78 -12.07 -0.64 9.85
N ARG A 79 -12.67 -1.01 8.71
CA ARG A 79 -13.51 -2.23 8.59
C ARG A 79 -12.73 -3.51 8.89
N VAL A 80 -11.47 -3.57 8.45
CA VAL A 80 -10.58 -4.71 8.76
C VAL A 80 -10.35 -4.85 10.27
N ILE A 81 -10.11 -3.76 11.00
CA ILE A 81 -9.96 -3.80 12.46
C ILE A 81 -11.28 -4.18 13.14
N GLU A 82 -12.40 -3.60 12.70
CA GLU A 82 -13.72 -3.89 13.24
C GLU A 82 -14.06 -5.38 13.10
N THR A 83 -13.92 -5.92 11.90
CA THR A 83 -14.11 -7.34 11.61
C THR A 83 -13.20 -8.22 12.48
N GLY A 84 -11.92 -7.85 12.59
CA GLY A 84 -10.97 -8.58 13.40
C GLY A 84 -11.35 -8.63 14.88
N ARG A 85 -11.79 -7.51 15.45
CA ARG A 85 -12.27 -7.44 16.84
C ARG A 85 -13.53 -8.27 17.05
N GLN A 86 -14.47 -8.21 16.09
CA GLN A 86 -15.71 -8.95 16.15
C GLN A 86 -15.47 -10.48 16.13
N VAL A 87 -14.64 -10.95 15.20
CA VAL A 87 -14.38 -12.39 15.02
C VAL A 87 -13.49 -12.96 16.12
N SER A 88 -12.49 -12.21 16.57
CA SER A 88 -11.52 -12.69 17.57
C SER A 88 -11.93 -12.44 19.03
N GLY A 89 -12.96 -11.60 19.26
CA GLY A 89 -13.41 -11.22 20.61
C GLY A 89 -12.39 -10.37 21.40
N THR A 90 -11.33 -9.86 20.76
CA THR A 90 -10.30 -9.06 21.43
C THR A 90 -10.12 -7.70 20.78
N ARG A 91 -9.72 -6.72 21.57
CA ARG A 91 -9.34 -5.39 21.09
C ARG A 91 -7.90 -5.32 20.56
N ASP A 92 -7.05 -6.31 20.86
CA ASP A 92 -5.66 -6.37 20.39
C ASP A 92 -5.58 -6.89 18.94
N ILE A 93 -6.20 -6.13 18.04
CA ILE A 93 -6.17 -6.35 16.61
C ILE A 93 -5.50 -5.15 15.96
N ARG A 94 -4.59 -5.42 15.03
CA ARG A 94 -3.82 -4.40 14.32
C ARG A 94 -3.90 -4.60 12.81
N CYS A 95 -3.92 -3.49 12.09
CA CYS A 95 -3.78 -3.45 10.64
C CYS A 95 -2.66 -2.47 10.29
N THR A 96 -1.72 -2.87 9.44
CA THR A 96 -0.72 -1.94 8.90
C THR A 96 -1.08 -1.63 7.44
N VAL A 97 -1.37 -0.38 7.16
CA VAL A 97 -1.51 0.17 5.81
C VAL A 97 -0.12 0.55 5.32
N SER A 98 0.31 -0.05 4.21
CA SER A 98 1.60 0.24 3.57
C SER A 98 1.34 0.72 2.15
N ILE A 99 1.89 1.88 1.79
CA ILE A 99 1.60 2.53 0.51
C ILE A 99 2.89 2.78 -0.25
N GLY A 100 2.90 2.36 -1.52
CA GLY A 100 3.91 2.75 -2.51
C GLY A 100 3.34 3.77 -3.49
N GLY A 101 4.18 4.66 -4.02
CA GLY A 101 3.82 5.49 -5.15
C GLY A 101 3.66 4.65 -6.43
N PHE A 102 2.67 4.97 -7.25
CA PHE A 102 2.55 4.37 -8.56
C PHE A 102 3.63 4.90 -9.50
N VAL A 103 4.39 4.00 -10.08
CA VAL A 103 5.40 4.32 -11.11
C VAL A 103 5.06 3.54 -12.38
N PRO A 104 4.74 4.24 -13.50
CA PRO A 104 4.47 3.58 -14.77
C PRO A 104 5.68 2.78 -15.24
N LYS A 105 5.48 1.51 -15.55
CA LYS A 105 6.55 0.61 -16.01
C LYS A 105 6.44 0.35 -17.52
N PRO A 106 7.56 0.30 -18.26
CA PRO A 106 7.56 -0.13 -19.64
C PRO A 106 6.92 -1.51 -19.80
N HIS A 107 6.30 -1.74 -20.97
CA HIS A 107 5.67 -3.02 -21.33
C HIS A 107 4.50 -3.44 -20.42
N THR A 108 3.89 -2.48 -19.70
CA THR A 108 2.67 -2.69 -18.93
C THR A 108 1.51 -1.88 -19.52
N PRO A 109 0.24 -2.22 -19.21
CA PRO A 109 -0.91 -1.47 -19.71
C PRO A 109 -0.86 0.03 -19.39
N PHE A 110 -0.26 0.42 -18.28
CA PHE A 110 -0.14 1.81 -17.84
C PHE A 110 1.19 2.48 -18.21
N GLN A 111 1.97 1.91 -19.12
CA GLN A 111 3.28 2.46 -19.47
C GLN A 111 3.26 3.92 -19.94
N TRP A 112 2.13 4.39 -20.50
CA TRP A 112 1.95 5.76 -20.98
C TRP A 112 1.18 6.65 -20.00
N ALA A 113 0.79 6.13 -18.85
CA ALA A 113 0.13 6.93 -17.84
C ALA A 113 1.09 7.97 -17.26
N ALA A 114 0.54 9.12 -16.84
CA ALA A 114 1.30 10.09 -16.08
C ALA A 114 1.64 9.53 -14.69
N GLN A 115 2.84 9.82 -14.22
CA GLN A 115 3.22 9.65 -12.81
C GLN A 115 2.94 10.96 -12.09
N LEU A 116 2.37 10.88 -10.89
CA LEU A 116 2.23 12.06 -10.04
C LEU A 116 3.61 12.57 -9.61
N ASP A 117 3.73 13.88 -9.48
CA ASP A 117 4.89 14.48 -8.83
C ASP A 117 4.91 14.13 -7.33
N HIS A 118 6.08 14.32 -6.71
CA HIS A 118 6.26 13.97 -5.32
C HIS A 118 5.43 14.84 -4.37
N GLU A 119 5.23 16.11 -4.68
CA GLU A 119 4.47 17.05 -3.85
C GLU A 119 2.99 16.63 -3.78
N THR A 120 2.39 16.32 -4.93
CA THR A 120 1.00 15.83 -5.02
C THR A 120 0.85 14.48 -4.31
N THR A 121 1.81 13.58 -4.50
CA THR A 121 1.82 12.27 -3.82
C THR A 121 1.86 12.45 -2.31
N ASP A 122 2.79 13.25 -1.81
CA ASP A 122 2.95 13.49 -0.38
C ASP A 122 1.72 14.18 0.23
N ALA A 123 1.12 15.13 -0.50
CA ALA A 123 -0.11 15.80 -0.06
C ALA A 123 -1.27 14.80 0.12
N ARG A 124 -1.46 13.86 -0.83
CA ARG A 124 -2.47 12.81 -0.72
C ARG A 124 -2.20 11.87 0.46
N LEU A 125 -0.95 11.45 0.61
CA LEU A 125 -0.55 10.56 1.71
C LEU A 125 -0.71 11.23 3.07
N HIS A 126 -0.45 12.52 3.18
CA HIS A 126 -0.69 13.29 4.40
C HIS A 126 -2.18 13.39 4.72
N LYS A 127 -3.04 13.66 3.74
CA LYS A 127 -4.50 13.65 3.93
C LYS A 127 -4.99 12.28 4.46
N LEU A 128 -4.52 11.20 3.86
CA LEU A 128 -4.87 9.84 4.30
C LEU A 128 -4.38 9.55 5.72
N ARG A 129 -3.13 9.90 6.02
CA ARG A 129 -2.58 9.76 7.39
C ARG A 129 -3.43 10.50 8.41
N ASP A 130 -3.83 11.73 8.09
CA ASP A 130 -4.59 12.56 8.99
C ASP A 130 -6.02 12.05 9.17
N ALA A 131 -6.64 11.50 8.11
CA ALA A 131 -7.92 10.81 8.20
C ALA A 131 -7.85 9.57 9.13
N ILE A 132 -6.81 8.75 9.01
CA ILE A 132 -6.58 7.60 9.90
C ILE A 132 -6.40 8.08 11.35
N ARG A 133 -5.62 9.12 11.59
CA ARG A 133 -5.35 9.66 12.93
C ARG A 133 -6.57 10.31 13.58
N ALA A 134 -7.46 10.89 12.79
CA ALA A 134 -8.69 11.50 13.25
C ALA A 134 -9.70 10.47 13.78
N ASP A 135 -9.59 9.22 13.37
CA ASP A 135 -10.43 8.14 13.90
C ASP A 135 -10.02 7.79 15.34
N ARG A 136 -10.82 8.27 16.29
CA ARG A 136 -10.57 8.06 17.75
C ARG A 136 -10.75 6.61 18.19
N GLN A 137 -11.53 5.83 17.46
CA GLN A 137 -11.90 4.47 17.84
C GLN A 137 -10.90 3.42 17.30
N TYR A 138 -10.44 3.60 16.08
CA TYR A 138 -9.63 2.61 15.37
C TYR A 138 -8.24 3.10 14.99
N GLY A 139 -8.02 4.41 14.88
CA GLY A 139 -6.78 4.99 14.38
C GLY A 139 -5.51 4.51 15.10
N LYS A 140 -5.58 4.31 16.42
CA LYS A 140 -4.46 3.76 17.21
C LYS A 140 -4.11 2.30 16.87
N SER A 141 -5.03 1.56 16.24
CA SER A 141 -4.84 0.17 15.82
C SER A 141 -4.38 0.05 14.36
N ILE A 142 -4.35 1.18 13.64
CA ILE A 142 -3.93 1.27 12.24
C ILE A 142 -2.52 1.85 12.19
N GLY A 143 -1.53 1.01 11.84
CA GLY A 143 -0.19 1.47 11.49
C GLY A 143 -0.19 2.03 10.08
N PHE A 144 0.47 3.16 9.86
CA PHE A 144 0.59 3.78 8.55
C PHE A 144 2.06 3.87 8.14
N ARG A 145 2.39 3.28 7.00
CA ARG A 145 3.74 3.26 6.43
C ARG A 145 3.69 3.67 4.96
N TYR A 146 4.53 4.58 4.58
CA TYR A 146 4.70 5.00 3.19
C TYR A 146 6.14 5.44 2.97
N HIS A 147 6.55 5.44 1.72
CA HIS A 147 7.74 6.16 1.28
C HIS A 147 7.28 7.50 0.72
N ASP A 148 8.00 8.57 1.00
CA ASP A 148 7.76 9.87 0.37
C ASP A 148 7.90 9.76 -1.16
N GLY A 149 7.40 10.77 -1.89
CA GLY A 149 7.30 10.69 -3.35
C GLY A 149 8.63 10.78 -4.10
N LYS A 150 9.70 11.27 -3.44
CA LYS A 150 10.99 11.51 -4.09
C LYS A 150 11.66 10.25 -4.65
N PRO A 151 11.78 9.14 -3.91
CA PRO A 151 12.29 7.88 -4.46
C PRO A 151 11.49 7.39 -5.67
N GLY A 152 10.16 7.61 -5.69
CA GLY A 152 9.32 7.29 -6.84
C GLY A 152 9.68 8.08 -8.10
N THR A 153 10.12 9.33 -7.95
CA THR A 153 10.61 10.14 -9.08
C THR A 153 11.88 9.55 -9.67
N VAL A 154 12.83 9.16 -8.83
CA VAL A 154 14.08 8.49 -9.27
C VAL A 154 13.75 7.16 -9.94
N GLU A 155 12.88 6.36 -9.34
CA GLU A 155 12.41 5.08 -9.92
C GLU A 155 11.75 5.29 -11.29
N GLY A 156 10.95 6.34 -11.46
CA GLY A 156 10.32 6.69 -12.73
C GLY A 156 11.35 7.02 -13.81
N LEU A 157 12.38 7.80 -13.46
CA LEU A 157 13.49 8.10 -14.36
C LEU A 157 14.23 6.84 -14.80
N LEU A 158 14.61 5.99 -13.85
CA LEU A 158 15.35 4.75 -14.13
C LEU A 158 14.52 3.74 -14.92
N SER A 159 13.21 3.61 -14.61
CA SER A 159 12.32 2.65 -15.26
C SER A 159 11.97 3.02 -16.70
N ARG A 160 11.87 4.33 -16.99
CA ARG A 160 11.38 4.85 -18.30
C ARG A 160 12.49 5.44 -19.15
N GLY A 161 13.66 5.60 -18.59
CA GLY A 161 14.85 6.07 -19.27
C GLY A 161 15.40 5.01 -20.23
N ASP A 162 16.18 5.46 -21.18
CA ASP A 162 16.94 4.59 -22.08
C ASP A 162 18.42 4.49 -21.61
N ARG A 163 19.26 3.86 -22.42
CA ARG A 163 20.68 3.67 -22.15
C ARG A 163 21.46 4.94 -21.76
N ARG A 164 20.95 6.16 -22.09
CA ARG A 164 21.58 7.43 -21.72
C ARG A 164 21.58 7.65 -20.20
N VAL A 165 20.64 7.04 -19.50
CA VAL A 165 20.60 7.07 -18.02
C VAL A 165 21.84 6.41 -17.42
N GLY A 166 22.50 5.48 -18.13
CA GLY A 166 23.75 4.86 -17.69
C GLY A 166 24.85 5.88 -17.37
N ALA A 167 24.98 6.92 -18.18
CA ALA A 167 25.95 7.99 -17.94
C ALA A 167 25.62 8.80 -16.66
N VAL A 168 24.34 8.99 -16.37
CA VAL A 168 23.89 9.67 -15.15
C VAL A 168 24.21 8.82 -13.92
N ILE A 169 23.91 7.51 -13.98
CA ILE A 169 24.23 6.56 -12.89
C ILE A 169 25.75 6.55 -12.62
N GLU A 170 26.56 6.48 -13.68
CA GLU A 170 28.02 6.49 -13.54
C GLU A 170 28.50 7.78 -12.88
N GLN A 171 27.97 8.94 -13.29
CA GLN A 171 28.35 10.22 -12.72
C GLN A 171 27.96 10.32 -11.24
N VAL A 172 26.72 9.95 -10.90
CA VAL A 172 26.25 9.94 -9.50
C VAL A 172 27.08 9.01 -8.62
N TRP A 173 27.50 7.84 -9.15
CA TRP A 173 28.41 6.95 -8.44
C TRP A 173 29.81 7.57 -8.25
N ARG A 174 30.35 8.25 -9.26
CA ARG A 174 31.63 8.96 -9.16
C ARG A 174 31.60 10.09 -8.14
N ASP A 175 30.43 10.75 -8.02
CA ASP A 175 30.19 11.82 -7.03
C ASP A 175 30.03 11.28 -5.60
N GLY A 176 30.11 9.95 -5.42
CA GLY A 176 30.15 9.31 -4.11
C GLY A 176 28.84 8.71 -3.63
N SER A 177 27.74 8.83 -4.38
CA SER A 177 26.48 8.17 -4.02
C SER A 177 26.64 6.66 -4.03
N ARG A 178 26.02 5.98 -3.06
CA ARG A 178 26.04 4.53 -2.91
C ARG A 178 24.66 3.90 -2.86
N PHE A 179 23.65 4.71 -2.83
CA PHE A 179 22.25 4.30 -2.77
C PHE A 179 21.45 5.02 -3.85
N ASP A 180 20.44 4.36 -4.38
CA ASP A 180 19.47 4.89 -5.35
C ASP A 180 18.33 5.67 -4.69
N GLY A 181 18.53 6.11 -3.46
CA GLY A 181 17.61 7.00 -2.74
C GLY A 181 17.77 8.45 -3.15
N TRP A 182 16.85 9.26 -2.74
CA TRP A 182 16.92 10.71 -2.86
C TRP A 182 17.66 11.27 -1.63
N SER A 183 18.95 11.33 -1.68
CA SER A 183 19.78 11.94 -0.63
C SER A 183 20.80 12.88 -1.24
#